data_06d36ae309c06ce01485bce53f4ab996
#
_entry.id   06d36ae309c06ce01485bce53f4ab996
#
_cell.length_a   1.000
_cell.length_b   1.000
_cell.length_c   1.000
_cell.angle_alpha   90.00
_cell.angle_beta   90.00
_cell.angle_gamma   90.00
#
_symmetry.space_group_name_H-M   'P 1'
#
loop_
_entity.id
_entity.type
_entity.pdbx_description
1 polymer ?
#
loop_
_entity_poly.entity_id
_entity_poly.type
_entity_poly.pdbx_seq_one_letter_code
_entity_poly.pdbx_strand_id
1 'polypeptide(L)'
;MTGLAQSTKLEQDKAAIKDMCGCYSITFDYAEFFPRDSNYTLHEPYHAKADAEWIFVEEETDNKLVIQHLLVVNDTVIVKHWRQDWLYENQHLYTYDRDKHWDYTALSTEVVEGQWTQKVFQVDDSPRYEGNGTWVHVDGQHYWESTTDAPLPRREFSQRSDYNVMKRTNRHAITSEGWVHEQDNLKILRSEMGDSVLVEEKGRNVYTRIDDSHCQLAMDWWEEHRDYWALVRAEWDALFAQQEDITITPKIEDKVLWQALFALQNEAGDTAEKVREAIQEVLASYVKQGDNDWRSAVE
;
A
#
# COMPACT_ATOMS: atom_id res chain seq x y z
N MET A 1 19.54 -32.17 26.85
CA MET A 1 18.94 -30.84 26.67
C MET A 1 19.25 -30.41 25.25
N THR A 2 18.32 -30.61 24.34
CA THR A 2 18.41 -30.11 22.98
C THR A 2 18.12 -28.61 23.04
N GLY A 3 19.19 -27.79 22.96
CA GLY A 3 19.03 -26.35 22.83
C GLY A 3 18.23 -26.06 21.56
N LEU A 4 17.06 -25.47 21.70
CA LEU A 4 16.36 -24.83 20.59
C LEU A 4 17.29 -23.75 20.06
N ALA A 5 17.69 -23.88 18.79
CA ALA A 5 18.44 -22.83 18.12
C ALA A 5 17.56 -21.56 18.17
N GLN A 6 18.11 -20.46 18.68
CA GLN A 6 17.41 -19.17 18.69
C GLN A 6 17.26 -18.75 17.22
N SER A 7 16.03 -18.44 16.78
CA SER A 7 15.78 -17.95 15.43
C SER A 7 16.55 -16.63 15.18
N THR A 8 17.03 -16.45 13.96
CA THR A 8 17.70 -15.20 13.58
C THR A 8 16.68 -14.06 13.59
N LYS A 9 17.14 -12.80 13.68
CA LYS A 9 16.24 -11.65 13.58
C LYS A 9 15.46 -11.66 12.28
N LEU A 10 16.09 -11.97 11.17
CA LEU A 10 15.44 -12.07 9.85
C LEU A 10 14.29 -13.10 9.84
N GLU A 11 14.47 -14.26 10.47
CA GLU A 11 13.41 -15.26 10.59
C GLU A 11 12.26 -14.78 11.49
N GLN A 12 12.56 -14.06 12.57
CA GLN A 12 11.55 -13.46 13.44
C GLN A 12 10.75 -12.38 12.70
N ASP A 13 11.43 -11.52 11.93
CA ASP A 13 10.82 -10.49 11.10
C ASP A 13 9.86 -11.12 10.08
N LYS A 14 10.33 -12.12 9.32
CA LYS A 14 9.50 -12.86 8.34
C LYS A 14 8.30 -13.53 9.00
N ALA A 15 8.46 -14.10 10.19
CA ALA A 15 7.35 -14.68 10.93
C ALA A 15 6.31 -13.63 11.29
N ALA A 16 6.73 -12.47 11.81
CA ALA A 16 5.84 -11.38 12.17
C ALA A 16 5.09 -10.81 10.94
N ILE A 17 5.77 -10.69 9.78
CA ILE A 17 5.12 -10.28 8.53
C ILE A 17 4.06 -11.32 8.11
N LYS A 18 4.35 -12.61 8.20
CA LYS A 18 3.41 -13.69 7.86
C LYS A 18 2.26 -13.81 8.87
N ASP A 19 2.47 -13.41 10.12
CA ASP A 19 1.42 -13.39 11.14
C ASP A 19 0.30 -12.37 10.83
N MET A 20 0.55 -11.42 9.93
CA MET A 20 -0.50 -10.54 9.37
C MET A 20 -1.40 -11.24 8.35
N CYS A 21 -1.09 -12.46 7.90
CA CYS A 21 -1.89 -13.21 6.94
C CYS A 21 -2.98 -14.05 7.61
N GLY A 22 -4.12 -14.20 6.93
CA GLY A 22 -5.29 -14.94 7.38
C GLY A 22 -6.60 -14.29 6.93
N CYS A 23 -7.70 -14.74 7.48
CA CYS A 23 -9.01 -14.11 7.29
C CYS A 23 -9.34 -13.24 8.50
N TYR A 24 -9.74 -11.97 8.25
CA TYR A 24 -9.95 -10.97 9.30
C TYR A 24 -11.24 -10.19 9.12
N SER A 25 -11.94 -9.90 10.22
CA SER A 25 -12.82 -8.75 10.29
C SER A 25 -12.01 -7.51 10.70
N ILE A 26 -12.39 -6.33 10.19
CA ILE A 26 -11.59 -5.13 10.40
C ILE A 26 -12.49 -3.99 10.88
N THR A 27 -12.03 -3.23 11.88
CA THR A 27 -12.58 -1.93 12.21
C THR A 27 -11.61 -0.83 11.80
N PHE A 28 -12.13 0.28 11.30
CA PHE A 28 -11.38 1.45 10.87
C PHE A 28 -11.86 2.65 11.66
N ASP A 29 -10.99 3.23 12.48
CA ASP A 29 -11.28 4.38 13.32
C ASP A 29 -10.27 5.49 13.06
N TYR A 30 -10.76 6.70 12.71
CA TYR A 30 -9.92 7.87 12.45
C TYR A 30 -10.53 9.11 13.08
N ALA A 31 -9.69 9.95 13.68
CA ALA A 31 -10.10 11.23 14.25
C ALA A 31 -9.02 12.30 14.07
N GLU A 32 -9.44 13.49 13.68
CA GLU A 32 -8.58 14.68 13.62
C GLU A 32 -8.43 15.31 15.01
N PHE A 33 -7.26 15.92 15.26
CA PHE A 33 -6.96 16.66 16.48
C PHE A 33 -5.81 17.64 16.22
N PHE A 34 -5.61 18.61 17.11
CA PHE A 34 -4.57 19.63 17.02
C PHE A 34 -4.50 20.36 15.68
N PRO A 35 -5.57 21.07 15.27
CA PRO A 35 -5.52 21.94 14.09
C PRO A 35 -4.48 23.04 14.28
N ARG A 36 -3.76 23.39 13.22
CA ARG A 36 -2.73 24.46 13.27
C ARG A 36 -3.32 25.85 13.15
N ASP A 37 -4.51 25.99 12.56
CA ASP A 37 -5.28 27.23 12.51
C ASP A 37 -6.46 27.15 13.47
N SER A 38 -6.63 28.18 14.30
CA SER A 38 -7.74 28.30 15.25
C SER A 38 -9.13 28.37 14.59
N ASN A 39 -9.19 28.72 13.30
CA ASN A 39 -10.43 28.74 12.50
C ASN A 39 -10.72 27.42 11.81
N TYR A 40 -9.82 26.45 11.84
CA TYR A 40 -10.06 25.13 11.27
C TYR A 40 -11.12 24.38 12.09
N THR A 41 -12.11 23.86 11.40
CA THR A 41 -13.14 23.02 12.01
C THR A 41 -12.75 21.55 11.79
N LEU A 42 -12.57 20.80 12.87
CA LEU A 42 -12.29 19.37 12.81
C LEU A 42 -13.43 18.64 12.10
N HIS A 43 -13.10 17.69 11.24
CA HIS A 43 -14.05 16.79 10.64
C HIS A 43 -14.55 15.76 11.65
N GLU A 44 -15.77 15.27 11.44
CA GLU A 44 -16.34 14.21 12.28
C GLU A 44 -15.46 12.95 12.22
N PRO A 45 -15.29 12.23 13.34
CA PRO A 45 -14.56 10.97 13.35
C PRO A 45 -15.12 9.98 12.34
N TYR A 46 -14.24 9.29 11.64
CA TYR A 46 -14.61 8.26 10.67
C TYR A 46 -14.57 6.89 11.34
N HIS A 47 -15.68 6.16 11.23
CA HIS A 47 -15.82 4.79 11.69
C HIS A 47 -16.32 3.91 10.54
N ALA A 48 -15.67 2.80 10.29
CA ALA A 48 -16.12 1.82 9.30
C ALA A 48 -15.76 0.41 9.75
N LYS A 49 -16.40 -0.59 9.14
CA LYS A 49 -16.15 -2.00 9.37
C LYS A 49 -16.09 -2.74 8.04
N ALA A 50 -15.19 -3.70 7.94
CA ALA A 50 -15.19 -4.74 6.93
C ALA A 50 -15.45 -6.10 7.62
N ASP A 51 -16.39 -6.87 7.10
CA ASP A 51 -16.78 -8.13 7.71
C ASP A 51 -15.77 -9.24 7.43
N ALA A 52 -15.15 -9.26 6.24
CA ALA A 52 -14.08 -10.18 5.92
C ALA A 52 -13.06 -9.59 4.94
N GLU A 53 -11.76 -9.79 5.22
CA GLU A 53 -10.66 -9.53 4.32
C GLU A 53 -9.69 -10.70 4.37
N TRP A 54 -9.40 -11.28 3.22
CA TRP A 54 -8.39 -12.32 3.09
C TRP A 54 -7.04 -11.69 2.78
N ILE A 55 -6.04 -12.02 3.61
CA ILE A 55 -4.68 -11.53 3.53
C ILE A 55 -3.76 -12.73 3.40
N PHE A 56 -2.93 -12.78 2.37
CA PHE A 56 -2.12 -13.96 2.10
C PHE A 56 -0.78 -13.62 1.45
N VAL A 57 0.19 -14.52 1.62
CA VAL A 57 1.48 -14.43 0.95
C VAL A 57 1.31 -14.89 -0.50
N GLU A 58 1.52 -13.99 -1.45
CA GLU A 58 1.52 -14.27 -2.89
C GLU A 58 2.89 -14.73 -3.38
N GLU A 59 3.96 -14.17 -2.82
CA GLU A 59 5.34 -14.50 -3.17
C GLU A 59 6.23 -14.45 -1.93
N GLU A 60 7.14 -15.40 -1.78
CA GLU A 60 8.18 -15.41 -0.75
C GLU A 60 9.52 -15.80 -1.35
N THR A 61 10.56 -14.99 -1.06
CA THR A 61 11.96 -15.29 -1.33
C THR A 61 12.80 -15.08 -0.06
N ASP A 62 14.12 -15.18 -0.16
CA ASP A 62 15.00 -14.98 1.00
C ASP A 62 14.87 -13.57 1.59
N ASN A 63 14.64 -12.56 0.75
CA ASN A 63 14.63 -11.15 1.11
C ASN A 63 13.35 -10.38 0.69
N LYS A 64 12.30 -11.10 0.25
CA LYS A 64 11.04 -10.48 -0.20
C LYS A 64 9.84 -11.31 0.26
N LEU A 65 8.79 -10.62 0.69
CA LEU A 65 7.45 -11.14 0.94
C LEU A 65 6.44 -10.24 0.27
N VAL A 66 5.60 -10.79 -0.60
CA VAL A 66 4.48 -10.08 -1.22
C VAL A 66 3.20 -10.53 -0.56
N ILE A 67 2.45 -9.60 0.00
CA ILE A 67 1.18 -9.86 0.67
C ILE A 67 0.06 -9.17 -0.09
N GLN A 68 -0.93 -9.94 -0.53
CA GLN A 68 -2.13 -9.44 -1.20
C GLN A 68 -3.30 -9.41 -0.23
N HIS A 69 -4.11 -8.37 -0.33
CA HIS A 69 -5.34 -8.15 0.42
C HIS A 69 -6.55 -8.21 -0.51
N LEU A 70 -7.55 -9.02 -0.18
CA LEU A 70 -8.82 -9.13 -0.90
C LEU A 70 -9.97 -8.90 0.08
N LEU A 71 -10.74 -7.84 -0.15
CA LEU A 71 -11.87 -7.47 0.69
C LEU A 71 -13.15 -8.12 0.17
N VAL A 72 -13.89 -8.80 1.04
CA VAL A 72 -15.23 -9.33 0.77
C VAL A 72 -16.26 -8.28 1.16
N VAL A 73 -17.05 -7.83 0.20
CA VAL A 73 -18.10 -6.82 0.41
C VAL A 73 -19.46 -7.47 0.26
N ASN A 74 -20.30 -7.38 1.32
CA ASN A 74 -21.67 -7.89 1.33
C ASN A 74 -21.78 -9.37 0.87
N ASP A 75 -20.81 -10.21 1.21
CA ASP A 75 -20.75 -11.65 0.88
C ASP A 75 -20.87 -12.00 -0.62
N THR A 76 -20.68 -11.03 -1.50
CA THR A 76 -20.91 -11.22 -2.96
C THR A 76 -19.90 -10.53 -3.86
N VAL A 77 -19.25 -9.48 -3.41
CA VAL A 77 -18.33 -8.68 -4.23
C VAL A 77 -16.93 -8.75 -3.64
N ILE A 78 -15.96 -9.10 -4.49
CA ILE A 78 -14.54 -9.05 -4.12
C ILE A 78 -13.93 -7.76 -4.64
N VAL A 79 -13.22 -7.08 -3.76
CA VAL A 79 -12.36 -5.95 -4.10
C VAL A 79 -10.91 -6.37 -3.92
N LYS A 80 -10.13 -6.38 -5.01
CA LYS A 80 -8.67 -6.42 -4.91
C LYS A 80 -8.26 -5.13 -4.21
N HIS A 81 -7.99 -5.22 -2.90
CA HIS A 81 -7.97 -4.03 -2.06
C HIS A 81 -6.64 -3.29 -2.16
N TRP A 82 -5.58 -3.86 -1.65
CA TRP A 82 -4.22 -3.32 -1.69
C TRP A 82 -3.21 -4.45 -1.59
N ARG A 83 -1.96 -4.15 -1.94
CA ARG A 83 -0.84 -5.06 -1.81
C ARG A 83 0.25 -4.41 -1.00
N GLN A 84 1.00 -5.18 -0.23
CA GLN A 84 2.20 -4.74 0.44
C GLN A 84 3.34 -5.69 0.12
N ASP A 85 4.43 -5.13 -0.39
CA ASP A 85 5.67 -5.85 -0.62
C ASP A 85 6.65 -5.47 0.48
N TRP A 86 7.16 -6.47 1.16
CA TRP A 86 8.17 -6.34 2.19
C TRP A 86 9.51 -6.78 1.62
N LEU A 87 10.48 -5.84 1.60
CA LEU A 87 11.80 -6.06 1.01
C LEU A 87 12.88 -5.81 2.06
N TYR A 88 13.68 -6.82 2.34
CA TYR A 88 14.79 -6.73 3.29
C TYR A 88 15.99 -6.04 2.65
N GLU A 89 16.54 -5.01 3.33
CA GLU A 89 17.69 -4.22 2.89
C GLU A 89 17.54 -3.64 1.47
N ASN A 90 16.32 -3.17 1.16
CA ASN A 90 16.01 -2.60 -0.14
C ASN A 90 16.65 -1.22 -0.33
N GLN A 91 17.37 -1.04 -1.43
CA GLN A 91 18.11 0.18 -1.77
C GLN A 91 17.31 1.12 -2.71
N HIS A 92 16.09 0.75 -3.11
CA HIS A 92 15.30 1.48 -4.11
C HIS A 92 13.98 1.93 -3.50
N LEU A 93 13.80 3.24 -3.36
CA LEU A 93 12.63 3.83 -2.73
C LEU A 93 11.95 4.83 -3.68
N TYR A 94 10.62 4.77 -3.72
CA TYR A 94 9.77 5.74 -4.41
C TYR A 94 8.99 6.53 -3.36
N THR A 95 9.35 7.81 -3.21
CA THR A 95 8.75 8.70 -2.21
C THR A 95 7.68 9.56 -2.87
N TYR A 96 6.47 9.53 -2.33
CA TYR A 96 5.38 10.37 -2.83
C TYR A 96 5.69 11.84 -2.59
N ASP A 97 5.64 12.67 -3.66
CA ASP A 97 5.69 14.13 -3.53
C ASP A 97 4.27 14.70 -3.44
N ARG A 98 3.57 14.85 -4.55
CA ARG A 98 2.18 15.32 -4.70
C ARG A 98 1.67 15.01 -6.10
N ASP A 99 0.39 15.29 -6.39
CA ASP A 99 -0.18 15.24 -7.74
C ASP A 99 0.10 13.94 -8.51
N LYS A 100 0.10 12.79 -7.78
CA LYS A 100 0.41 11.47 -8.32
C LYS A 100 1.84 11.34 -8.89
N HIS A 101 2.77 12.03 -8.28
CA HIS A 101 4.20 11.96 -8.58
C HIS A 101 4.97 11.28 -7.43
N TRP A 102 5.92 10.43 -7.79
CA TRP A 102 6.85 9.74 -6.88
C TRP A 102 8.28 9.92 -7.35
N ASP A 103 9.11 10.48 -6.48
CA ASP A 103 10.55 10.64 -6.69
C ASP A 103 11.26 9.31 -6.41
N TYR A 104 12.14 8.91 -7.31
CA TYR A 104 13.03 7.77 -7.09
C TYR A 104 14.26 8.18 -6.27
N THR A 105 14.60 7.35 -5.28
CA THR A 105 15.80 7.55 -4.45
C THR A 105 16.56 6.23 -4.30
N ALA A 106 17.86 6.25 -4.64
CA ALA A 106 18.79 5.17 -4.31
C ALA A 106 19.34 5.37 -2.90
N LEU A 107 19.20 4.36 -2.04
CA LEU A 107 19.73 4.34 -0.68
C LEU A 107 21.04 3.56 -0.61
N SER A 108 21.95 3.97 0.26
CA SER A 108 23.18 3.19 0.48
C SER A 108 22.90 1.96 1.35
N THR A 109 23.76 0.95 1.22
CA THR A 109 23.66 -0.29 2.02
C THR A 109 23.65 -0.01 3.52
N GLU A 110 24.44 0.95 3.97
CA GLU A 110 24.55 1.30 5.40
C GLU A 110 23.24 1.89 5.96
N VAL A 111 22.47 2.57 5.11
CA VAL A 111 21.17 3.16 5.52
C VAL A 111 20.10 2.09 5.70
N VAL A 112 20.14 1.04 4.89
CA VAL A 112 19.09 0.01 4.87
C VAL A 112 19.45 -1.25 5.66
N GLU A 113 20.64 -1.33 6.21
CA GLU A 113 21.14 -2.50 6.96
C GLU A 113 20.16 -2.90 8.09
N GLY A 114 19.70 -4.15 8.06
CA GLY A 114 18.76 -4.70 9.03
C GLY A 114 17.34 -4.12 8.96
N GLN A 115 16.99 -3.39 7.90
CA GLN A 115 15.67 -2.78 7.73
C GLN A 115 14.84 -3.52 6.70
N TRP A 116 13.53 -3.39 6.86
CA TRP A 116 12.53 -3.78 5.88
C TRP A 116 11.88 -2.55 5.27
N THR A 117 11.82 -2.50 3.94
CA THR A 117 10.96 -1.56 3.23
C THR A 117 9.58 -2.16 3.08
N GLN A 118 8.55 -1.47 3.53
CA GLN A 118 7.18 -1.74 3.12
C GLN A 118 6.85 -0.87 1.91
N LYS A 119 6.55 -1.50 0.77
CA LYS A 119 5.96 -0.84 -0.41
C LYS A 119 4.48 -1.13 -0.44
N VAL A 120 3.65 -0.10 -0.45
CA VAL A 120 2.20 -0.23 -0.51
C VAL A 120 1.71 0.17 -1.89
N PHE A 121 0.89 -0.68 -2.48
CA PHE A 121 0.31 -0.52 -3.81
C PHE A 121 -1.20 -0.39 -3.74
N GLN A 122 -1.76 0.27 -4.73
CA GLN A 122 -3.20 0.45 -4.87
C GLN A 122 -3.86 -0.80 -5.50
N VAL A 123 -5.15 -0.75 -5.76
CA VAL A 123 -5.94 -1.86 -6.35
C VAL A 123 -5.46 -2.27 -7.75
N ASP A 124 -4.79 -1.37 -8.46
CA ASP A 124 -4.25 -1.53 -9.81
C ASP A 124 -2.72 -1.75 -9.81
N ASP A 125 -2.17 -2.10 -8.65
CA ASP A 125 -0.74 -2.25 -8.39
C ASP A 125 0.12 -1.00 -8.66
N SER A 126 -0.50 0.17 -8.88
CA SER A 126 0.23 1.44 -8.91
C SER A 126 0.80 1.78 -7.53
N PRO A 127 1.93 2.53 -7.47
CA PRO A 127 2.55 2.90 -6.20
C PRO A 127 1.59 3.75 -5.36
N ARG A 128 1.67 3.59 -4.05
CA ARG A 128 0.96 4.43 -3.11
C ARG A 128 1.92 5.16 -2.17
N TYR A 129 2.66 4.44 -1.36
CA TYR A 129 3.73 4.95 -0.51
C TYR A 129 4.68 3.83 -0.14
N GLU A 130 5.91 4.20 0.20
CA GLU A 130 6.94 3.28 0.65
C GLU A 130 7.63 3.84 1.88
N GLY A 131 8.09 2.98 2.78
CA GLY A 131 8.81 3.41 3.96
C GLY A 131 9.70 2.32 4.54
N ASN A 132 10.83 2.73 5.10
CA ASN A 132 11.82 1.86 5.71
C ASN A 132 11.68 1.86 7.23
N GLY A 133 11.91 0.72 7.83
CA GLY A 133 11.92 0.54 9.28
C GLY A 133 12.44 -0.82 9.68
N THR A 134 12.65 -1.02 10.97
CA THR A 134 13.06 -2.32 11.49
C THR A 134 11.94 -2.94 12.33
N TRP A 135 11.77 -4.25 12.22
CA TRP A 135 10.94 -4.99 13.16
C TRP A 135 11.57 -5.01 14.55
N VAL A 136 10.78 -4.80 15.55
CA VAL A 136 11.17 -4.83 16.96
C VAL A 136 10.48 -6.01 17.65
N HIS A 137 11.27 -6.84 18.32
CA HIS A 137 10.81 -8.00 19.06
C HIS A 137 11.27 -7.86 20.50
N VAL A 138 10.42 -7.33 21.38
CA VAL A 138 10.75 -7.04 22.78
C VAL A 138 9.56 -7.33 23.70
N ASP A 139 9.80 -8.02 24.80
CA ASP A 139 8.78 -8.33 25.82
C ASP A 139 7.48 -8.96 25.25
N GLY A 140 7.63 -9.84 24.26
CA GLY A 140 6.51 -10.49 23.57
C GLY A 140 5.73 -9.59 22.63
N GLN A 141 6.20 -8.38 22.37
CA GLN A 141 5.65 -7.49 21.35
C GLN A 141 6.45 -7.64 20.06
N HIS A 142 5.73 -7.62 18.93
CA HIS A 142 6.31 -7.67 17.58
C HIS A 142 5.67 -6.55 16.77
N TYR A 143 6.47 -5.55 16.40
CA TYR A 143 5.97 -4.42 15.62
C TYR A 143 7.02 -3.84 14.69
N TRP A 144 6.54 -3.20 13.64
CA TRP A 144 7.33 -2.41 12.69
C TRP A 144 6.73 -1.02 12.57
N GLU A 145 7.57 0.00 12.41
CA GLU A 145 7.13 1.38 12.26
C GLU A 145 7.95 2.11 11.21
N SER A 146 7.29 2.97 10.43
CA SER A 146 7.93 3.86 9.46
C SER A 146 7.11 5.12 9.23
N THR A 147 7.80 6.23 8.92
CA THR A 147 7.18 7.51 8.53
C THR A 147 7.47 7.81 7.07
N THR A 148 6.43 8.11 6.30
CA THR A 148 6.54 8.41 4.86
C THR A 148 5.41 9.31 4.39
N ASP A 149 5.62 10.00 3.27
CA ASP A 149 4.59 10.77 2.60
C ASP A 149 3.72 9.87 1.70
N ALA A 150 2.46 10.17 1.61
CA ALA A 150 1.46 9.38 0.90
C ALA A 150 0.39 10.28 0.26
N PRO A 151 -0.27 9.82 -0.82
CA PRO A 151 -1.48 10.48 -1.32
C PRO A 151 -2.63 10.38 -0.30
N LEU A 152 -3.64 11.20 -0.51
CA LEU A 152 -4.86 11.20 0.31
C LEU A 152 -5.48 9.79 0.38
N PRO A 153 -6.04 9.42 1.54
CA PRO A 153 -6.77 8.16 1.67
C PRO A 153 -8.04 8.19 0.80
N ARG A 154 -8.49 7.02 0.36
CA ARG A 154 -9.68 6.91 -0.50
C ARG A 154 -10.94 7.53 0.08
N ARG A 155 -11.10 7.49 1.41
CA ARG A 155 -12.22 8.11 2.11
C ARG A 155 -12.27 9.63 1.95
N GLU A 156 -11.14 10.28 1.59
CA GLU A 156 -11.00 11.72 1.48
C GLU A 156 -10.66 12.22 0.07
N PHE A 157 -10.06 11.38 -0.75
CA PHE A 157 -9.54 11.74 -2.07
C PHE A 157 -10.55 12.47 -2.99
N SER A 158 -11.84 12.10 -2.94
CA SER A 158 -12.90 12.72 -3.75
C SER A 158 -13.65 13.83 -3.02
N GLN A 159 -13.37 14.07 -1.74
CA GLN A 159 -14.15 14.97 -0.88
C GLN A 159 -13.34 16.15 -0.38
N ARG A 160 -12.01 16.05 -0.39
CA ARG A 160 -11.10 17.07 0.16
C ARG A 160 -10.12 17.57 -0.89
N SER A 161 -9.87 18.89 -0.86
CA SER A 161 -8.87 19.58 -1.68
C SER A 161 -8.06 20.59 -0.86
N ASP A 162 -8.22 20.61 0.45
CA ASP A 162 -7.55 21.52 1.37
C ASP A 162 -6.17 21.03 1.80
N TYR A 163 -5.81 19.77 1.47
CA TYR A 163 -4.47 19.22 1.60
C TYR A 163 -4.19 18.23 0.46
N ASN A 164 -2.92 17.93 0.17
CA ASN A 164 -2.53 17.06 -0.95
C ASN A 164 -1.49 16.00 -0.58
N VAL A 165 -0.91 16.07 0.62
CA VAL A 165 0.03 15.08 1.15
C VAL A 165 -0.41 14.64 2.55
N MET A 166 -0.39 13.35 2.79
CA MET A 166 -0.51 12.80 4.13
C MET A 166 0.84 12.23 4.57
N LYS A 167 1.52 12.90 5.48
CA LYS A 167 2.70 12.33 6.13
C LYS A 167 2.24 11.33 7.17
N ARG A 168 2.54 10.06 6.94
CA ARG A 168 2.03 8.94 7.71
C ARG A 168 3.13 8.30 8.53
N THR A 169 2.94 8.18 9.83
CA THR A 169 3.67 7.22 10.65
C THR A 169 2.80 5.97 10.77
N ASN A 170 3.21 4.91 10.09
CA ASN A 170 2.52 3.62 10.08
C ASN A 170 3.19 2.69 11.07
N ARG A 171 2.42 2.08 11.97
CA ARG A 171 2.88 1.04 12.88
C ARG A 171 2.03 -0.21 12.71
N HIS A 172 2.67 -1.32 12.33
CA HIS A 172 2.07 -2.65 12.29
C HIS A 172 2.48 -3.40 13.56
N ALA A 173 1.53 -3.77 14.39
CA ALA A 173 1.77 -4.48 15.64
C ALA A 173 0.98 -5.79 15.68
N ILE A 174 1.68 -6.90 15.89
CA ILE A 174 1.07 -8.23 16.04
C ILE A 174 0.44 -8.36 17.42
N THR A 175 -0.75 -8.92 17.49
CA THR A 175 -1.51 -9.14 18.73
C THR A 175 -1.95 -10.60 18.84
N SER A 176 -2.49 -11.01 19.98
CA SER A 176 -3.05 -12.36 20.18
C SER A 176 -4.28 -12.63 19.31
N GLU A 177 -5.02 -11.58 18.91
CA GLU A 177 -6.25 -11.68 18.14
C GLU A 177 -6.05 -11.46 16.63
N GLY A 178 -4.83 -11.08 16.22
CA GLY A 178 -4.49 -10.74 14.84
C GLY A 178 -3.43 -9.64 14.79
N TRP A 179 -3.74 -8.46 14.26
CA TRP A 179 -2.80 -7.35 14.23
C TRP A 179 -3.50 -5.99 14.17
N VAL A 180 -2.75 -4.96 14.44
CA VAL A 180 -3.24 -3.57 14.42
C VAL A 180 -2.35 -2.73 13.52
N HIS A 181 -2.98 -1.91 12.67
CA HIS A 181 -2.32 -0.86 11.93
C HIS A 181 -2.66 0.48 12.58
N GLU A 182 -1.75 0.99 13.38
CA GLU A 182 -1.85 2.32 13.98
C GLU A 182 -1.24 3.36 13.05
N GLN A 183 -1.82 4.55 13.02
CA GLN A 183 -1.39 5.64 12.16
C GLN A 183 -1.36 6.96 12.94
N ASP A 184 -0.23 7.64 12.87
CA ASP A 184 -0.05 9.02 13.27
C ASP A 184 0.19 9.85 12.01
N ASN A 185 -0.81 10.64 11.62
CA ASN A 185 -0.81 11.31 10.33
C ASN A 185 -0.76 12.84 10.50
N LEU A 186 -0.03 13.51 9.60
CA LEU A 186 -0.14 14.94 9.37
C LEU A 186 -0.78 15.17 8.02
N LYS A 187 -1.86 15.95 7.97
CA LYS A 187 -2.45 16.41 6.71
C LYS A 187 -1.74 17.70 6.29
N ILE A 188 -1.11 17.68 5.13
CA ILE A 188 -0.17 18.70 4.66
C ILE A 188 -0.65 19.25 3.33
N LEU A 189 -0.69 20.59 3.22
CA LEU A 189 -0.75 21.27 1.95
C LEU A 189 0.69 21.59 1.50
N ARG A 190 1.15 20.84 0.52
CA ARG A 190 2.47 21.02 -0.11
C ARG A 190 2.35 21.90 -1.33
N SER A 191 3.21 22.92 -1.41
CA SER A 191 3.28 23.89 -2.50
C SER A 191 4.73 24.22 -2.84
N GLU A 192 4.95 25.05 -3.86
CA GLU A 192 6.28 25.58 -4.21
C GLU A 192 6.91 26.40 -3.07
N MET A 193 6.11 26.95 -2.16
CA MET A 193 6.59 27.71 -0.99
C MET A 193 6.92 26.80 0.21
N GLY A 194 6.71 25.49 0.08
CA GLY A 194 6.96 24.48 1.14
C GLY A 194 5.67 23.89 1.70
N ASP A 195 5.83 23.10 2.76
CA ASP A 195 4.79 22.34 3.44
C ASP A 195 4.10 23.17 4.53
N SER A 196 2.78 23.14 4.54
CA SER A 196 1.94 23.69 5.60
C SER A 196 1.11 22.58 6.23
N VAL A 197 1.34 22.30 7.52
CA VAL A 197 0.55 21.31 8.26
C VAL A 197 -0.81 21.92 8.59
N LEU A 198 -1.87 21.23 8.21
CA LEU A 198 -3.25 21.63 8.45
C LEU A 198 -3.74 21.12 9.81
N VAL A 199 -3.66 19.82 10.03
CA VAL A 199 -4.20 19.12 11.19
C VAL A 199 -3.50 17.78 11.38
N GLU A 200 -3.48 17.27 12.60
CA GLU A 200 -3.06 15.90 12.92
C GLU A 200 -4.26 14.94 12.87
N GLU A 201 -4.01 13.68 12.54
CA GLU A 201 -5.02 12.61 12.54
C GLU A 201 -4.45 11.36 13.20
N LYS A 202 -5.20 10.74 14.09
CA LYS A 202 -4.94 9.39 14.59
C LYS A 202 -5.84 8.40 13.87
N GLY A 203 -5.23 7.32 13.39
CA GLY A 203 -5.92 6.21 12.76
C GLY A 203 -5.62 4.89 13.47
N ARG A 204 -6.60 4.00 13.54
CA ARG A 204 -6.42 2.67 14.07
C ARG A 204 -7.29 1.68 13.30
N ASN A 205 -6.64 0.76 12.59
CA ASN A 205 -7.31 -0.36 11.94
C ASN A 205 -7.01 -1.62 12.75
N VAL A 206 -8.05 -2.27 13.28
CA VAL A 206 -7.91 -3.50 14.07
C VAL A 206 -8.34 -4.68 13.22
N TYR A 207 -7.43 -5.58 12.98
CA TYR A 207 -7.62 -6.82 12.25
C TYR A 207 -7.82 -7.95 13.26
N THR A 208 -9.06 -8.41 13.41
CA THR A 208 -9.41 -9.52 14.28
C THR A 208 -9.59 -10.77 13.46
N ARG A 209 -8.80 -11.81 13.76
CA ARG A 209 -8.85 -13.10 13.05
C ARG A 209 -10.21 -13.75 13.18
N ILE A 210 -10.74 -14.23 12.06
CA ILE A 210 -12.00 -14.96 11.96
C ILE A 210 -11.76 -16.30 11.25
N ASP A 211 -12.77 -17.15 11.18
CA ASP A 211 -12.68 -18.43 10.46
C ASP A 211 -12.46 -18.22 8.97
N ASP A 212 -11.55 -19.00 8.38
CA ASP A 212 -11.15 -18.87 6.98
C ASP A 212 -12.33 -19.07 6.00
N SER A 213 -13.39 -19.77 6.40
CA SER A 213 -14.60 -19.94 5.58
C SER A 213 -15.28 -18.62 5.18
N HIS A 214 -15.10 -17.55 5.96
CA HIS A 214 -15.60 -16.22 5.62
C HIS A 214 -14.84 -15.60 4.43
N CYS A 215 -13.66 -16.09 4.12
CA CYS A 215 -12.82 -15.61 3.01
C CYS A 215 -12.85 -16.52 1.78
N GLN A 216 -13.63 -17.62 1.77
CA GLN A 216 -13.63 -18.57 0.66
C GLN A 216 -13.92 -17.92 -0.69
N LEU A 217 -14.87 -17.00 -0.75
CA LEU A 217 -15.19 -16.28 -1.97
C LEU A 217 -13.99 -15.47 -2.52
N ALA A 218 -13.18 -14.90 -1.62
CA ALA A 218 -11.97 -14.18 -2.03
C ALA A 218 -10.88 -15.14 -2.53
N MET A 219 -10.75 -16.32 -1.91
CA MET A 219 -9.81 -17.35 -2.35
C MET A 219 -10.17 -17.85 -3.76
N ASP A 220 -11.45 -18.18 -4.00
CA ASP A 220 -11.95 -18.64 -5.29
C ASP A 220 -11.75 -17.56 -6.38
N TRP A 221 -12.05 -16.30 -6.05
CA TRP A 221 -11.84 -15.18 -6.96
C TRP A 221 -10.36 -15.00 -7.34
N TRP A 222 -9.45 -15.15 -6.37
CA TRP A 222 -8.02 -15.01 -6.63
C TRP A 222 -7.48 -16.14 -7.50
N GLU A 223 -7.92 -17.36 -7.29
CA GLU A 223 -7.54 -18.49 -8.13
C GLU A 223 -7.91 -18.26 -9.60
N GLU A 224 -9.04 -17.61 -9.87
CA GLU A 224 -9.49 -17.26 -11.23
C GLU A 224 -8.69 -16.11 -11.85
N HIS A 225 -8.22 -15.13 -11.05
CA HIS A 225 -7.69 -13.87 -11.57
C HIS A 225 -6.18 -13.67 -11.32
N ARG A 226 -5.53 -14.54 -10.55
CA ARG A 226 -4.13 -14.40 -10.15
C ARG A 226 -3.16 -14.27 -11.32
N ASP A 227 -3.38 -15.00 -12.42
CA ASP A 227 -2.50 -15.00 -13.57
C ASP A 227 -2.54 -13.65 -14.30
N TYR A 228 -3.73 -13.05 -14.43
CA TYR A 228 -3.86 -11.69 -14.94
C TYR A 228 -3.11 -10.67 -14.08
N TRP A 229 -3.33 -10.70 -12.75
CA TRP A 229 -2.66 -9.76 -11.85
C TRP A 229 -1.15 -10.01 -11.73
N ALA A 230 -0.68 -11.21 -11.99
CA ALA A 230 0.75 -11.49 -12.13
C ALA A 230 1.36 -10.76 -13.35
N LEU A 231 0.64 -10.69 -14.49
CA LEU A 231 1.07 -9.90 -15.64
C LEU A 231 1.11 -8.40 -15.32
N VAL A 232 0.06 -7.86 -14.67
CA VAL A 232 0.03 -6.44 -14.25
C VAL A 232 1.21 -6.11 -13.34
N ARG A 233 1.49 -6.96 -12.33
CA ARG A 233 2.65 -6.78 -11.44
C ARG A 233 3.97 -6.79 -12.20
N ALA A 234 4.14 -7.74 -13.12
CA ALA A 234 5.38 -7.84 -13.92
C ALA A 234 5.63 -6.58 -14.76
N GLU A 235 4.61 -5.96 -15.31
CA GLU A 235 4.76 -4.70 -16.06
C GLU A 235 5.08 -3.51 -15.13
N TRP A 236 4.47 -3.44 -13.95
CA TRP A 236 4.87 -2.47 -12.93
C TRP A 236 6.31 -2.68 -12.45
N ASP A 237 6.72 -3.92 -12.22
CA ASP A 237 8.11 -4.24 -11.82
C ASP A 237 9.11 -3.81 -12.91
N ALA A 238 8.74 -3.93 -14.20
CA ALA A 238 9.57 -3.45 -15.30
C ALA A 238 9.70 -1.92 -15.32
N LEU A 239 8.65 -1.18 -14.93
CA LEU A 239 8.71 0.28 -14.76
C LEU A 239 9.59 0.66 -13.56
N PHE A 240 9.42 0.02 -12.41
CA PHE A 240 10.24 0.28 -11.21
C PHE A 240 11.72 -0.06 -11.44
N ALA A 241 12.02 -1.06 -12.27
CA ALA A 241 13.40 -1.44 -12.61
C ALA A 241 14.15 -0.37 -13.43
N GLN A 242 13.45 0.61 -14.00
CA GLN A 242 14.07 1.75 -14.70
C GLN A 242 14.75 2.72 -13.73
N GLN A 243 14.32 2.73 -12.44
CA GLN A 243 14.88 3.61 -11.41
C GLN A 243 14.73 5.10 -11.75
N GLU A 244 13.62 5.45 -12.37
CA GLU A 244 13.25 6.82 -12.73
C GLU A 244 12.00 7.25 -11.98
N ASP A 245 11.81 8.56 -11.79
CA ASP A 245 10.61 9.13 -11.20
C ASP A 245 9.36 8.66 -11.94
N ILE A 246 8.26 8.53 -11.22
CA ILE A 246 6.99 8.06 -11.77
C ILE A 246 5.92 9.13 -11.58
N THR A 247 5.25 9.50 -12.68
CA THR A 247 4.05 10.34 -12.64
C THR A 247 2.88 9.58 -13.27
N ILE A 248 1.73 9.57 -12.60
CA ILE A 248 0.52 8.91 -13.11
C ILE A 248 -0.50 9.97 -13.53
N THR A 249 -0.88 9.95 -14.81
CA THR A 249 -1.94 10.81 -15.34
C THR A 249 -3.26 10.53 -14.60
N PRO A 250 -3.92 11.53 -14.02
CA PRO A 250 -5.12 11.33 -13.19
C PRO A 250 -6.26 10.64 -13.92
N LYS A 251 -6.52 11.03 -15.17
CA LYS A 251 -7.59 10.48 -16.02
C LYS A 251 -7.21 10.59 -17.50
N ILE A 252 -7.66 9.62 -18.29
CA ILE A 252 -7.65 9.65 -19.75
C ILE A 252 -9.07 9.31 -20.21
N GLU A 253 -9.68 10.16 -21.04
CA GLU A 253 -11.07 10.01 -21.49
C GLU A 253 -12.05 9.70 -20.34
N ASP A 254 -11.93 10.47 -19.24
CA ASP A 254 -12.70 10.32 -18.00
C ASP A 254 -12.51 9.00 -17.23
N LYS A 255 -11.63 8.11 -17.67
CA LYS A 255 -11.27 6.87 -16.98
C LYS A 255 -10.01 7.07 -16.13
N VAL A 256 -9.98 6.49 -14.95
CA VAL A 256 -8.78 6.35 -14.11
C VAL A 256 -8.09 5.01 -14.40
N LEU A 257 -6.79 4.92 -14.12
CA LEU A 257 -5.96 3.75 -14.43
C LEU A 257 -6.58 2.42 -13.99
N TRP A 258 -7.07 2.35 -12.74
CA TRP A 258 -7.66 1.09 -12.26
C TRP A 258 -8.86 0.64 -13.08
N GLN A 259 -9.69 1.57 -13.61
CA GLN A 259 -10.83 1.20 -14.45
C GLN A 259 -10.38 0.60 -15.79
N ALA A 260 -9.29 1.13 -16.36
CA ALA A 260 -8.73 0.59 -17.59
C ALA A 260 -8.17 -0.83 -17.40
N LEU A 261 -7.38 -1.05 -16.31
CA LEU A 261 -6.81 -2.37 -16.04
C LEU A 261 -7.86 -3.40 -15.63
N PHE A 262 -8.87 -3.05 -14.82
CA PHE A 262 -9.96 -3.97 -14.50
C PHE A 262 -10.87 -4.30 -15.68
N ALA A 263 -10.96 -3.42 -16.68
CA ALA A 263 -11.69 -3.74 -17.91
C ALA A 263 -11.00 -4.86 -18.69
N LEU A 264 -9.66 -4.83 -18.80
CA LEU A 264 -8.89 -5.88 -19.47
C LEU A 264 -8.98 -7.25 -18.77
N GLN A 265 -9.11 -7.27 -17.45
CA GLN A 265 -9.28 -8.52 -16.69
C GLN A 265 -10.46 -9.35 -17.17
N ASN A 266 -11.52 -8.71 -17.66
CA ASN A 266 -12.76 -9.35 -18.08
C ASN A 266 -12.79 -9.73 -19.57
N GLU A 267 -11.76 -9.41 -20.34
CA GLU A 267 -11.65 -9.76 -21.76
C GLU A 267 -11.17 -11.21 -21.89
N ALA A 268 -12.13 -12.16 -21.76
CA ALA A 268 -11.85 -13.59 -21.80
C ALA A 268 -11.47 -14.06 -23.22
N GLY A 269 -10.41 -14.88 -23.32
CA GLY A 269 -10.06 -15.65 -24.51
C GLY A 269 -8.82 -15.21 -25.28
N ASP A 270 -8.10 -14.19 -24.80
CA ASP A 270 -6.81 -13.80 -25.38
C ASP A 270 -5.63 -14.59 -24.80
N THR A 271 -4.55 -14.68 -25.59
CA THR A 271 -3.30 -15.27 -25.10
C THR A 271 -2.64 -14.35 -24.07
N ALA A 272 -1.86 -14.92 -23.16
CA ALA A 272 -1.12 -14.14 -22.16
C ALA A 272 -0.24 -13.04 -22.79
N GLU A 273 0.29 -13.25 -23.98
CA GLU A 273 1.08 -12.27 -24.73
C GLU A 273 0.24 -11.05 -25.13
N LYS A 274 -0.95 -11.26 -25.70
CA LYS A 274 -1.87 -10.16 -26.07
C LYS A 274 -2.39 -9.40 -24.86
N VAL A 275 -2.70 -10.11 -23.77
CA VAL A 275 -3.10 -9.48 -22.51
C VAL A 275 -1.97 -8.61 -21.99
N ARG A 276 -0.73 -9.10 -22.02
CA ARG A 276 0.45 -8.33 -21.65
C ARG A 276 0.64 -7.08 -22.52
N GLU A 277 0.53 -7.20 -23.84
CA GLU A 277 0.60 -6.06 -24.75
C GLU A 277 -0.47 -5.01 -24.43
N ALA A 278 -1.71 -5.41 -24.18
CA ALA A 278 -2.78 -4.50 -23.79
C ALA A 278 -2.51 -3.80 -22.44
N ILE A 279 -1.97 -4.52 -21.44
CA ILE A 279 -1.54 -3.93 -20.17
C ILE A 279 -0.44 -2.89 -20.40
N GLN A 280 0.56 -3.20 -21.23
CA GLN A 280 1.64 -2.28 -21.59
C GLN A 280 1.12 -1.01 -22.26
N GLU A 281 0.18 -1.12 -23.20
CA GLU A 281 -0.46 0.03 -23.87
C GLU A 281 -1.20 0.92 -22.85
N VAL A 282 -1.96 0.31 -21.92
CA VAL A 282 -2.63 1.05 -20.85
C VAL A 282 -1.61 1.76 -19.98
N LEU A 283 -0.61 1.06 -19.45
CA LEU A 283 0.41 1.66 -18.59
C LEU A 283 1.17 2.77 -19.31
N ALA A 284 1.60 2.57 -20.57
CA ALA A 284 2.29 3.58 -21.36
C ALA A 284 1.47 4.85 -21.59
N SER A 285 0.13 4.75 -21.59
CA SER A 285 -0.74 5.92 -21.72
C SER A 285 -0.86 6.72 -20.42
N TYR A 286 -0.89 6.05 -19.26
CA TYR A 286 -1.07 6.69 -17.96
C TYR A 286 0.22 7.05 -17.24
N VAL A 287 1.31 6.30 -17.44
CA VAL A 287 2.54 6.41 -16.65
C VAL A 287 3.60 7.15 -17.46
N LYS A 288 4.17 8.17 -16.86
CA LYS A 288 5.35 8.90 -17.37
C LYS A 288 6.51 8.61 -16.44
N GLN A 289 7.70 8.39 -17.01
CA GLN A 289 8.94 8.19 -16.28
C GLN A 289 9.97 9.27 -16.60
N GLY A 290 10.88 9.50 -15.66
CA GLY A 290 11.97 10.46 -15.77
C GLY A 290 11.61 11.86 -15.30
N ASP A 291 12.65 12.71 -15.22
CA ASP A 291 12.58 14.11 -14.81
C ASP A 291 11.95 14.97 -15.93
N ASN A 292 10.75 14.60 -16.34
CA ASN A 292 9.91 15.49 -17.09
C ASN A 292 9.38 16.52 -16.10
N ASP A 293 9.41 17.80 -16.47
CA ASP A 293 8.77 18.87 -15.71
C ASP A 293 7.27 18.54 -15.53
N TRP A 294 7.02 17.55 -14.64
CA TRP A 294 5.68 17.03 -14.36
C TRP A 294 4.74 18.13 -13.87
N ARG A 295 5.33 19.22 -13.35
CA ARG A 295 4.62 20.40 -12.87
C ARG A 295 3.97 21.15 -14.02
N SER A 296 4.58 21.18 -15.22
CA SER A 296 3.99 21.78 -16.41
C SER A 296 2.90 20.92 -17.06
N ALA A 297 2.78 19.65 -16.69
CA ALA A 297 1.79 18.74 -17.26
C ALA A 297 0.46 18.70 -16.47
N VAL A 298 0.36 19.41 -15.35
CA VAL A 298 -0.81 19.43 -14.45
C VAL A 298 -1.58 20.76 -14.54
N GLU A 299 -1.07 21.76 -15.31
CA GLU A 299 -1.80 22.96 -15.74
C GLU A 299 -2.66 22.63 -16.98
#